data_4ff98e62170413ec64746e69e8936d79
#
_entry.id   4ff98e62170413ec64746e69e8936d79
#
_cell.length_a   1.000
_cell.length_b   1.000
_cell.length_c   1.000
_cell.angle_alpha   90.00
_cell.angle_beta   90.00
_cell.angle_gamma   90.00
#
_symmetry.space_group_name_H-M   'P 1'
#
loop_
_entity.id
_entity.type
_entity.pdbx_description
1 polymer ?
#
loop_
_entity_poly.entity_id
_entity_poly.type
_entity_poly.pdbx_seq_one_letter_code
_entity_poly.pdbx_strand_id
1 'polypeptide(L)'
;MEEKAILLKTIEGLNASIASLSATNKNQAEQIRNLQERIKELTAQVAWLNRQLFGRKSEKLRVYDPNMPDLFADEFSGLREQAEEKRDEAVEKIGKESVEDGKRNRQNRKMIEDLPVLETDIIEPTGVDLSLYRRIGEEITKVVKHKPGMLYVKVIIRPKYALKDSTQLPPAGQKGVEIAPMPLMPVDKCIADTSLLAEILLQKYEYHVPFYRQIQQYRHLGMKGLTESTLDGWFKKTVELLKPLYEELKREVFSYDYVQADETTVPVINREKHRADKEYLWMVRSVMEKLVIFHYDEGSRAGAVIESLTNQYHFKGYLQCDGFAGY
;
A
#
# COMPACT_ATOMS: atom_id res chain seq x y z
N MET A 1 -40.23 -70.88 42.78
CA MET A 1 -39.14 -71.25 41.81
C MET A 1 -39.16 -70.35 40.57
N GLU A 2 -40.31 -69.88 40.10
CA GLU A 2 -40.42 -69.01 38.94
C GLU A 2 -39.82 -67.60 39.12
N GLU A 3 -40.02 -66.97 40.26
CA GLU A 3 -39.45 -65.65 40.54
C GLU A 3 -37.92 -65.62 40.50
N LYS A 4 -37.26 -66.69 40.91
CA LYS A 4 -35.79 -66.82 40.91
C LYS A 4 -35.27 -66.96 39.44
N ALA A 5 -36.04 -67.59 38.55
CA ALA A 5 -35.70 -67.72 37.13
C ALA A 5 -35.89 -66.43 36.37
N ILE A 6 -36.92 -65.63 36.69
CA ILE A 6 -37.15 -64.29 36.12
C ILE A 6 -36.04 -63.31 36.54
N LEU A 7 -35.67 -63.33 37.81
CA LEU A 7 -34.56 -62.52 38.34
C LEU A 7 -33.22 -62.85 37.68
N LEU A 8 -32.89 -64.14 37.49
CA LEU A 8 -31.68 -64.55 36.79
C LEU A 8 -31.64 -64.07 35.32
N LYS A 9 -32.76 -64.18 34.61
CA LYS A 9 -32.87 -63.70 33.23
C LYS A 9 -32.73 -62.20 33.10
N THR A 10 -33.24 -61.44 34.09
CA THR A 10 -33.10 -59.99 34.14
C THR A 10 -31.66 -59.56 34.44
N ILE A 11 -30.98 -60.30 35.32
CA ILE A 11 -29.53 -60.05 35.63
C ILE A 11 -28.67 -60.37 34.42
N GLU A 12 -28.94 -61.45 33.66
CA GLU A 12 -28.24 -61.77 32.42
C GLU A 12 -28.45 -60.67 31.36
N GLY A 13 -29.67 -60.17 31.20
CA GLY A 13 -29.98 -59.05 30.31
C GLY A 13 -29.27 -57.74 30.69
N LEU A 14 -29.23 -57.44 31.99
CA LEU A 14 -28.51 -56.26 32.47
C LEU A 14 -27.00 -56.38 32.26
N ASN A 15 -26.43 -57.56 32.51
CA ASN A 15 -25.01 -57.83 32.27
C ASN A 15 -24.64 -57.68 30.79
N ALA A 16 -25.48 -58.19 29.89
CA ALA A 16 -25.31 -58.03 28.45
C ALA A 16 -25.36 -56.53 28.02
N SER A 17 -26.29 -55.77 28.62
CA SER A 17 -26.40 -54.33 28.37
C SER A 17 -25.19 -53.57 28.92
N ILE A 18 -24.68 -53.92 30.09
CA ILE A 18 -23.47 -53.33 30.66
C ILE A 18 -22.25 -53.64 29.80
N ALA A 19 -22.13 -54.86 29.28
CA ALA A 19 -21.03 -55.24 28.40
C ALA A 19 -21.08 -54.44 27.07
N SER A 20 -22.28 -54.27 26.47
CA SER A 20 -22.50 -53.46 25.27
C SER A 20 -22.19 -52.01 25.49
N LEU A 21 -22.66 -51.42 26.58
CA LEU A 21 -22.36 -50.03 26.96
C LEU A 21 -20.87 -49.81 27.22
N SER A 22 -20.20 -50.75 27.88
CA SER A 22 -18.76 -50.74 28.11
C SER A 22 -17.95 -50.76 26.80
N ALA A 23 -18.36 -51.56 25.82
CA ALA A 23 -17.73 -51.62 24.52
C ALA A 23 -17.96 -50.32 23.74
N THR A 24 -19.19 -49.75 23.81
CA THR A 24 -19.49 -48.44 23.19
C THR A 24 -18.68 -47.30 23.80
N ASN A 25 -18.58 -47.27 25.14
CA ASN A 25 -17.77 -46.27 25.84
C ASN A 25 -16.29 -46.39 25.47
N LYS A 26 -15.76 -47.60 25.30
CA LYS A 26 -14.38 -47.80 24.87
C LYS A 26 -14.15 -47.28 23.44
N ASN A 27 -15.07 -47.55 22.52
CA ASN A 27 -15.01 -47.01 21.15
C ASN A 27 -15.12 -45.49 21.14
N GLN A 28 -16.01 -44.92 21.95
CA GLN A 28 -16.14 -43.45 22.07
C GLN A 28 -14.86 -42.80 22.66
N ALA A 29 -14.26 -43.43 23.66
CA ALA A 29 -13.00 -42.92 24.22
C ALA A 29 -11.86 -42.94 23.20
N GLU A 30 -11.81 -43.97 22.34
CA GLU A 30 -10.84 -44.06 21.25
C GLU A 30 -11.07 -43.02 20.16
N GLN A 31 -12.34 -42.78 19.76
CA GLN A 31 -12.71 -41.71 18.86
C GLN A 31 -12.37 -40.30 19.41
N ILE A 32 -12.63 -40.06 20.69
CA ILE A 32 -12.28 -38.81 21.36
C ILE A 32 -10.77 -38.59 21.33
N ARG A 33 -9.97 -39.64 21.61
CA ARG A 33 -8.51 -39.55 21.52
C ARG A 33 -8.03 -39.19 20.12
N ASN A 34 -8.55 -39.85 19.10
CA ASN A 34 -8.22 -39.59 17.70
C ASN A 34 -8.61 -38.14 17.27
N LEU A 35 -9.77 -37.68 17.70
CA LEU A 35 -10.22 -36.31 17.44
C LEU A 35 -9.34 -35.27 18.15
N GLN A 36 -8.92 -35.54 19.39
CA GLN A 36 -8.01 -34.67 20.11
C GLN A 36 -6.63 -34.58 19.48
N GLU A 37 -6.09 -35.69 18.97
CA GLU A 37 -4.83 -35.68 18.21
C GLU A 37 -4.98 -34.85 16.94
N ARG A 38 -6.08 -35.00 16.18
CA ARG A 38 -6.34 -34.25 14.97
C ARG A 38 -6.55 -32.75 15.22
N ILE A 39 -7.20 -32.38 16.33
CA ILE A 39 -7.30 -30.98 16.77
C ILE A 39 -5.92 -30.40 17.08
N LYS A 40 -5.05 -31.20 17.76
CA LYS A 40 -3.68 -30.77 18.07
C LYS A 40 -2.85 -30.54 16.82
N GLU A 41 -2.96 -31.42 15.82
CA GLU A 41 -2.31 -31.27 14.52
C GLU A 41 -2.82 -30.03 13.75
N LEU A 42 -4.14 -29.87 13.64
CA LEU A 42 -4.74 -28.70 12.98
C LEU A 42 -4.38 -27.39 13.67
N THR A 43 -4.33 -27.39 15.00
CA THR A 43 -3.90 -26.20 15.77
C THR A 43 -2.44 -25.87 15.50
N ALA A 44 -1.58 -26.88 15.38
CA ALA A 44 -0.16 -26.68 15.03
C ALA A 44 -0.01 -26.16 13.59
N GLN A 45 -0.81 -26.68 12.64
CA GLN A 45 -0.84 -26.19 11.25
C GLN A 45 -1.32 -24.73 11.17
N VAL A 46 -2.39 -24.38 11.88
CA VAL A 46 -2.87 -22.98 11.95
C VAL A 46 -1.84 -22.06 12.58
N ALA A 47 -1.16 -22.52 13.65
CA ALA A 47 -0.08 -21.74 14.28
C ALA A 47 1.13 -21.57 13.34
N TRP A 48 1.44 -22.60 12.55
CA TRP A 48 2.49 -22.55 11.54
C TRP A 48 2.12 -21.59 10.40
N LEU A 49 0.91 -21.71 9.84
CA LEU A 49 0.38 -20.79 8.80
C LEU A 49 0.36 -19.35 9.29
N ASN A 50 -0.08 -19.12 10.53
CA ASN A 50 -0.06 -17.78 11.13
C ASN A 50 1.37 -17.23 11.27
N ARG A 51 2.36 -18.07 11.60
CA ARG A 51 3.77 -17.66 11.61
C ARG A 51 4.31 -17.37 10.23
N GLN A 52 3.89 -18.11 9.20
CA GLN A 52 4.29 -17.88 7.81
C GLN A 52 3.66 -16.59 7.24
N LEU A 53 2.39 -16.33 7.56
CA LEU A 53 1.65 -15.19 7.04
C LEU A 53 1.92 -13.89 7.83
N PHE A 54 2.10 -14.00 9.15
CA PHE A 54 2.16 -12.85 10.06
C PHE A 54 3.41 -12.79 10.94
N GLY A 55 4.26 -13.85 10.92
CA GLY A 55 5.49 -13.89 11.68
C GLY A 55 6.56 -12.98 11.11
N ARG A 56 7.34 -12.33 11.99
CA ARG A 56 8.57 -11.64 11.59
C ARG A 56 9.50 -12.66 10.92
N LYS A 57 9.76 -12.52 9.63
CA LYS A 57 10.77 -13.30 8.92
C LYS A 57 12.15 -12.90 9.45
N SER A 58 12.65 -13.65 10.45
CA SER A 58 14.07 -13.63 10.74
C SER A 58 14.74 -14.60 9.78
N GLU A 59 15.85 -14.20 9.17
CA GLU A 59 16.60 -14.96 8.15
C GLU A 59 17.29 -16.24 8.70
N LYS A 60 16.97 -16.71 9.89
CA LYS A 60 17.55 -17.89 10.50
C LYS A 60 16.49 -18.94 10.80
N LEU A 61 16.69 -20.08 10.18
CA LEU A 61 16.04 -21.39 10.29
C LEU A 61 14.81 -21.63 9.38
N ARG A 62 15.12 -22.20 8.22
CA ARG A 62 14.23 -23.21 7.62
C ARG A 62 14.44 -24.51 8.40
N VAL A 63 13.56 -24.83 9.32
CA VAL A 63 13.46 -26.19 9.85
C VAL A 63 12.58 -26.95 8.88
N TYR A 64 13.21 -27.72 8.01
CA TYR A 64 12.55 -28.78 7.25
C TYR A 64 12.41 -29.96 8.19
N ASP A 65 11.18 -30.32 8.55
CA ASP A 65 10.89 -31.55 9.30
C ASP A 65 10.57 -32.66 8.29
N PRO A 66 11.47 -33.64 8.08
CA PRO A 66 11.26 -34.71 7.11
C PRO A 66 10.20 -35.72 7.52
N ASN A 67 9.66 -35.66 8.74
CA ASN A 67 8.67 -36.59 9.27
C ASN A 67 7.22 -36.08 9.22
N MET A 68 6.95 -34.97 8.56
CA MET A 68 5.58 -34.49 8.40
C MET A 68 4.87 -35.31 7.34
N PRO A 69 3.81 -36.08 7.66
CA PRO A 69 3.09 -36.89 6.67
C PRO A 69 2.44 -35.99 5.62
N ASP A 70 2.75 -36.26 4.35
CA ASP A 70 2.20 -35.57 3.19
C ASP A 70 0.76 -36.05 2.97
N LEU A 71 -0.21 -35.24 3.36
CA LEU A 71 -1.64 -35.57 3.37
C LEU A 71 -2.26 -35.71 1.98
N PHE A 72 -1.52 -35.42 0.89
CA PHE A 72 -2.04 -35.37 -0.48
C PHE A 72 -1.10 -35.97 -1.53
N ALA A 73 -0.34 -37.03 -1.18
CA ALA A 73 0.76 -37.52 -2.03
C ALA A 73 0.32 -38.15 -3.37
N ASP A 74 -0.90 -38.69 -3.53
CA ASP A 74 -1.19 -39.62 -4.61
C ASP A 74 -2.23 -39.22 -5.68
N GLU A 75 -3.01 -38.13 -5.52
CA GLU A 75 -4.08 -37.83 -6.50
C GLU A 75 -3.89 -36.56 -7.35
N PHE A 76 -2.89 -35.72 -7.07
CA PHE A 76 -2.77 -34.42 -7.72
C PHE A 76 -1.35 -34.01 -8.17
N SER A 77 -0.48 -34.93 -8.57
CA SER A 77 0.92 -34.62 -8.92
C SER A 77 1.05 -33.58 -10.05
N GLY A 78 0.25 -33.64 -11.08
CA GLY A 78 0.31 -32.69 -12.21
C GLY A 78 -0.31 -31.33 -11.96
N LEU A 79 -1.29 -31.24 -11.05
CA LEU A 79 -1.86 -29.96 -10.59
C LEU A 79 -1.00 -29.31 -9.50
N ARG A 80 -0.17 -30.09 -8.83
CA ARG A 80 0.73 -29.68 -7.77
C ARG A 80 1.90 -28.88 -8.33
N GLU A 81 2.53 -29.32 -9.43
CA GLU A 81 3.63 -28.58 -10.09
C GLU A 81 3.15 -27.22 -10.60
N GLN A 82 2.02 -27.14 -11.26
CA GLN A 82 1.45 -25.87 -11.75
C GLN A 82 0.97 -24.93 -10.62
N ALA A 83 0.50 -25.51 -9.50
CA ALA A 83 0.10 -24.75 -8.33
C ALA A 83 1.32 -24.30 -7.50
N GLU A 84 2.41 -25.07 -7.50
CA GLU A 84 3.68 -24.69 -6.84
C GLU A 84 4.38 -23.58 -7.61
N GLU A 85 4.47 -23.62 -8.95
CA GLU A 85 5.01 -22.51 -9.75
C GLU A 85 4.23 -21.21 -9.54
N LYS A 86 2.90 -21.24 -9.65
CA LYS A 86 2.05 -20.06 -9.42
C LYS A 86 2.08 -19.58 -7.97
N ARG A 87 2.24 -20.49 -7.02
CA ARG A 87 2.37 -20.18 -5.60
C ARG A 87 3.72 -19.56 -5.29
N ASP A 88 4.80 -20.07 -5.88
CA ASP A 88 6.16 -19.55 -5.67
C ASP A 88 6.31 -18.17 -6.30
N GLU A 89 5.74 -17.92 -7.48
CA GLU A 89 5.66 -16.58 -8.07
C GLU A 89 4.83 -15.60 -7.22
N ALA A 90 3.69 -16.05 -6.68
CA ALA A 90 2.84 -15.22 -5.82
C ALA A 90 3.48 -14.98 -4.46
N VAL A 91 4.13 -16.00 -3.86
CA VAL A 91 4.87 -15.88 -2.59
C VAL A 91 6.12 -15.01 -2.75
N GLU A 92 6.80 -15.08 -3.90
CA GLU A 92 7.94 -14.22 -4.19
C GLU A 92 7.52 -12.76 -4.35
N LYS A 93 6.40 -12.49 -5.03
CA LYS A 93 5.82 -11.13 -5.15
C LYS A 93 5.38 -10.59 -3.78
N ILE A 94 4.60 -11.37 -3.01
CA ILE A 94 4.12 -10.99 -1.68
C ILE A 94 5.29 -10.89 -0.69
N GLY A 95 6.30 -11.77 -0.81
CA GLY A 95 7.51 -11.75 -0.01
C GLY A 95 8.36 -10.51 -0.26
N LYS A 96 8.51 -10.08 -1.52
CA LYS A 96 9.22 -8.85 -1.89
C LYS A 96 8.47 -7.61 -1.37
N GLU A 97 7.15 -7.52 -1.56
CA GLU A 97 6.34 -6.40 -1.06
C GLU A 97 6.35 -6.29 0.48
N SER A 98 6.22 -7.40 1.20
CA SER A 98 6.19 -7.38 2.67
C SER A 98 7.54 -7.07 3.31
N VAL A 99 8.65 -7.49 2.69
CA VAL A 99 10.02 -7.16 3.15
C VAL A 99 10.35 -5.69 2.84
N GLU A 100 9.92 -5.18 1.70
CA GLU A 100 10.09 -3.77 1.35
C GLU A 100 9.24 -2.87 2.26
N ASP A 101 7.98 -3.21 2.53
CA ASP A 101 7.11 -2.46 3.45
C ASP A 101 7.67 -2.47 4.89
N GLY A 102 8.22 -3.58 5.36
CA GLY A 102 8.87 -3.66 6.67
C GLY A 102 10.14 -2.82 6.79
N LYS A 103 10.99 -2.83 5.77
CA LYS A 103 12.19 -1.98 5.69
C LYS A 103 11.81 -0.50 5.58
N ARG A 104 10.83 -0.18 4.75
CA ARG A 104 10.30 1.18 4.53
C ARG A 104 9.70 1.76 5.81
N ASN A 105 8.88 1.01 6.53
CA ASN A 105 8.31 1.45 7.80
C ASN A 105 9.37 1.72 8.86
N ARG A 106 10.43 0.91 8.95
CA ARG A 106 11.54 1.13 9.87
C ARG A 106 12.34 2.37 9.50
N GLN A 107 12.58 2.60 8.22
CA GLN A 107 13.28 3.78 7.71
C GLN A 107 12.46 5.05 7.95
N ASN A 108 11.16 5.02 7.68
CA ASN A 108 10.24 6.12 7.93
C ASN A 108 10.19 6.49 9.42
N ARG A 109 10.15 5.52 10.34
CA ARG A 109 10.18 5.77 11.79
C ARG A 109 11.44 6.53 12.22
N LYS A 110 12.61 6.10 11.75
CA LYS A 110 13.88 6.78 12.03
C LYS A 110 13.94 8.19 11.46
N MET A 111 13.33 8.40 10.29
CA MET A 111 13.33 9.69 9.59
C MET A 111 12.58 10.78 10.36
N ILE A 112 11.54 10.41 11.09
CA ILE A 112 10.63 11.34 11.79
C ILE A 112 10.76 11.30 13.30
N GLU A 113 11.75 10.59 13.84
CA GLU A 113 11.91 10.34 15.28
C GLU A 113 12.10 11.63 16.08
N ASP A 114 12.83 12.58 15.52
CA ASP A 114 13.14 13.87 16.17
C ASP A 114 12.10 14.97 15.90
N LEU A 115 11.06 14.68 15.13
CA LEU A 115 10.03 15.67 14.81
C LEU A 115 8.97 15.76 15.90
N PRO A 116 8.53 16.97 16.29
CA PRO A 116 7.46 17.14 17.25
C PRO A 116 6.13 16.66 16.70
N VAL A 117 5.30 16.03 17.52
CA VAL A 117 3.91 15.72 17.22
C VAL A 117 3.05 16.89 17.65
N LEU A 118 2.41 17.57 16.71
CA LEU A 118 1.55 18.73 17.00
C LEU A 118 0.07 18.44 16.78
N GLU A 119 -0.27 17.48 15.93
CA GLU A 119 -1.64 17.15 15.61
C GLU A 119 -1.89 15.66 15.84
N THR A 120 -3.06 15.33 16.38
CA THR A 120 -3.51 13.94 16.54
C THR A 120 -4.98 13.87 16.18
N ASP A 121 -5.30 13.12 15.13
CA ASP A 121 -6.68 12.85 14.72
C ASP A 121 -7.04 11.41 15.08
N ILE A 122 -8.19 11.24 15.72
CA ILE A 122 -8.80 9.93 15.97
C ILE A 122 -9.97 9.80 15.02
N ILE A 123 -9.93 8.80 14.16
CA ILE A 123 -10.95 8.58 13.13
C ILE A 123 -11.71 7.30 13.47
N GLU A 124 -12.92 7.45 13.92
CA GLU A 124 -13.84 6.35 14.23
C GLU A 124 -14.56 5.87 12.96
N PRO A 125 -14.89 4.56 12.84
CA PRO A 125 -15.67 4.05 11.74
C PRO A 125 -17.09 4.66 11.76
N THR A 126 -17.55 5.15 10.61
CA THR A 126 -18.88 5.75 10.44
C THR A 126 -19.88 4.70 9.97
N GLY A 127 -21.15 4.83 10.40
CA GLY A 127 -22.23 3.92 9.99
C GLY A 127 -22.20 2.55 10.68
N VAL A 128 -21.42 2.39 11.75
CA VAL A 128 -21.30 1.15 12.53
C VAL A 128 -21.87 1.38 13.92
N ASP A 129 -22.73 0.46 14.38
CA ASP A 129 -23.18 0.48 15.78
C ASP A 129 -22.09 -0.07 16.71
N LEU A 130 -21.26 0.81 17.24
CA LEU A 130 -20.13 0.47 18.10
C LEU A 130 -20.55 -0.20 19.43
N SER A 131 -21.85 -0.18 19.78
CA SER A 131 -22.35 -0.86 20.99
C SER A 131 -22.18 -2.39 20.90
N LEU A 132 -22.22 -2.95 19.68
CA LEU A 132 -22.06 -4.37 19.37
C LEU A 132 -20.60 -4.82 19.29
N TYR A 133 -19.66 -3.88 19.26
CA TYR A 133 -18.24 -4.14 19.06
C TYR A 133 -17.43 -3.82 20.32
N ARG A 134 -16.26 -4.46 20.42
CA ARG A 134 -15.20 -4.11 21.38
C ARG A 134 -13.98 -3.62 20.64
N ARG A 135 -13.32 -2.61 21.16
CA ARG A 135 -12.03 -2.15 20.65
C ARG A 135 -10.96 -3.23 20.90
N ILE A 136 -10.27 -3.68 19.85
CA ILE A 136 -9.23 -4.71 19.89
C ILE A 136 -7.84 -4.16 19.64
N GLY A 137 -7.72 -2.91 19.21
CA GLY A 137 -6.45 -2.26 18.90
C GLY A 137 -6.67 -0.97 18.13
N GLU A 138 -5.59 -0.46 17.58
CA GLU A 138 -5.60 0.74 16.75
C GLU A 138 -4.54 0.65 15.66
N GLU A 139 -4.76 1.34 14.55
CA GLU A 139 -3.78 1.54 13.51
C GLU A 139 -3.33 2.99 13.54
N ILE A 140 -2.02 3.19 13.76
CA ILE A 140 -1.42 4.50 13.89
C ILE A 140 -0.65 4.82 12.62
N THR A 141 -1.07 5.86 11.91
CA THR A 141 -0.36 6.41 10.76
C THR A 141 0.23 7.76 11.14
N LYS A 142 1.51 7.96 10.80
CA LYS A 142 2.23 9.22 11.04
C LYS A 142 2.53 9.87 9.70
N VAL A 143 2.14 11.13 9.54
CA VAL A 143 2.45 11.94 8.36
C VAL A 143 3.22 13.18 8.75
N VAL A 144 4.15 13.60 7.91
CA VAL A 144 4.94 14.81 8.13
C VAL A 144 4.28 15.97 7.42
N LYS A 145 4.00 17.02 8.15
CA LYS A 145 3.47 18.28 7.65
C LYS A 145 4.55 19.37 7.71
N HIS A 146 4.47 20.26 6.76
CA HIS A 146 5.28 21.49 6.73
C HIS A 146 4.44 22.69 7.18
N LYS A 147 5.04 23.52 8.00
CA LYS A 147 4.60 24.88 8.31
C LYS A 147 5.81 25.78 8.15
N PRO A 148 5.69 27.00 7.64
CA PRO A 148 6.86 27.87 7.49
C PRO A 148 7.75 27.88 8.73
N GLY A 149 9.01 27.49 8.56
CA GLY A 149 10.02 27.43 9.61
C GLY A 149 10.06 26.13 10.43
N MET A 150 9.15 25.17 10.22
CA MET A 150 9.18 23.91 10.98
C MET A 150 8.57 22.73 10.23
N LEU A 151 9.05 21.54 10.57
CA LEU A 151 8.40 20.26 10.24
C LEU A 151 7.78 19.67 11.51
N TYR A 152 6.62 19.03 11.39
CA TYR A 152 5.97 18.35 12.50
C TYR A 152 5.23 17.09 12.04
N VAL A 153 4.91 16.24 12.99
CA VAL A 153 4.19 14.99 12.73
C VAL A 153 2.73 15.16 13.11
N LYS A 154 1.84 14.82 12.20
CA LYS A 154 0.44 14.57 12.47
C LYS A 154 0.24 13.06 12.67
N VAL A 155 -0.36 12.68 13.78
CA VAL A 155 -0.69 11.29 14.10
C VAL A 155 -2.15 11.04 13.77
N ILE A 156 -2.41 10.04 12.94
CA ILE A 156 -3.77 9.59 12.57
C ILE A 156 -4.00 8.24 13.25
N ILE A 157 -4.90 8.20 14.20
CA ILE A 157 -5.26 7.01 14.96
C ILE A 157 -6.59 6.49 14.44
N ARG A 158 -6.62 5.24 14.01
CA ARG A 158 -7.84 4.55 13.58
C ARG A 158 -8.06 3.33 14.45
N PRO A 159 -8.97 3.41 15.43
CA PRO A 159 -9.30 2.29 16.29
C PRO A 159 -9.88 1.12 15.50
N LYS A 160 -9.56 -0.10 15.93
CA LYS A 160 -10.08 -1.36 15.39
C LYS A 160 -11.09 -1.94 16.35
N TYR A 161 -12.23 -2.33 15.82
CA TYR A 161 -13.35 -2.87 16.57
C TYR A 161 -13.69 -4.28 16.08
N ALA A 162 -13.86 -5.23 17.00
CA ALA A 162 -14.37 -6.56 16.70
C ALA A 162 -15.71 -6.78 17.41
N LEU A 163 -16.58 -7.61 16.82
CA LEU A 163 -17.84 -8.01 17.47
C LEU A 163 -17.58 -8.56 18.86
N LYS A 164 -18.43 -8.18 19.82
CA LYS A 164 -18.36 -8.66 21.20
C LYS A 164 -18.65 -10.16 21.28
N ASP A 165 -19.60 -10.60 20.49
CA ASP A 165 -19.99 -12.00 20.39
C ASP A 165 -19.55 -12.56 19.02
N SER A 166 -18.53 -13.43 19.04
CA SER A 166 -17.97 -14.03 17.83
C SER A 166 -18.88 -15.10 17.20
N THR A 167 -19.97 -15.48 17.87
CA THR A 167 -20.97 -16.43 17.35
C THR A 167 -22.04 -15.74 16.54
N GLN A 168 -22.21 -14.44 16.70
CA GLN A 168 -23.16 -13.64 15.94
C GLN A 168 -22.61 -13.22 14.58
N LEU A 169 -23.45 -13.29 13.56
CA LEU A 169 -23.11 -12.71 12.27
C LEU A 169 -23.16 -11.17 12.36
N PRO A 170 -22.22 -10.48 11.72
CA PRO A 170 -22.26 -9.03 11.66
C PRO A 170 -23.57 -8.55 11.02
N PRO A 171 -24.11 -7.38 11.42
CA PRO A 171 -25.25 -6.78 10.75
C PRO A 171 -25.02 -6.62 9.24
N ALA A 172 -26.08 -6.59 8.45
CA ALA A 172 -26.00 -6.46 7.00
C ALA A 172 -25.14 -5.22 6.60
N GLY A 173 -24.14 -5.45 5.77
CA GLY A 173 -23.20 -4.42 5.32
C GLY A 173 -22.03 -4.11 6.26
N GLN A 174 -21.94 -4.75 7.42
CA GLN A 174 -20.81 -4.62 8.37
C GLN A 174 -19.91 -5.86 8.34
N LYS A 175 -18.66 -5.68 8.79
CA LYS A 175 -17.66 -6.77 8.86
C LYS A 175 -17.49 -7.23 10.30
N GLY A 176 -16.95 -8.43 10.48
CA GLY A 176 -16.58 -8.94 11.82
C GLY A 176 -15.52 -8.09 12.54
N VAL A 177 -14.70 -7.37 11.76
CA VAL A 177 -13.77 -6.35 12.26
C VAL A 177 -13.96 -5.08 11.46
N GLU A 178 -14.22 -3.98 12.16
CA GLU A 178 -14.43 -2.65 11.60
C GLU A 178 -13.27 -1.71 11.95
N ILE A 179 -12.86 -0.93 10.96
CA ILE A 179 -11.87 0.16 11.09
C ILE A 179 -12.27 1.28 10.14
N ALA A 180 -12.08 2.51 10.57
CA ALA A 180 -12.33 3.67 9.70
C ALA A 180 -11.44 3.61 8.44
N PRO A 181 -11.93 4.01 7.26
CA PRO A 181 -11.08 4.13 6.07
C PRO A 181 -9.95 5.13 6.31
N MET A 182 -8.82 4.91 5.64
CA MET A 182 -7.72 5.88 5.66
C MET A 182 -8.18 7.16 4.93
N PRO A 183 -7.95 8.35 5.49
CA PRO A 183 -8.16 9.60 4.75
C PRO A 183 -7.40 9.60 3.42
N LEU A 184 -7.97 10.24 2.42
CA LEU A 184 -7.32 10.39 1.12
C LEU A 184 -5.99 11.13 1.29
N MET A 185 -4.91 10.47 0.89
CA MET A 185 -3.57 11.04 0.85
C MET A 185 -3.21 11.37 -0.60
N PRO A 186 -2.48 12.47 -0.85
CA PRO A 186 -2.11 12.85 -2.22
C PRO A 186 -1.21 11.82 -2.90
N VAL A 187 -0.42 11.10 -2.10
CA VAL A 187 0.46 10.03 -2.57
C VAL A 187 0.30 8.82 -1.65
N ASP A 188 -0.07 7.70 -2.23
CA ASP A 188 -0.24 6.44 -1.49
C ASP A 188 1.04 5.99 -0.79
N LYS A 189 0.88 5.48 0.43
CA LYS A 189 1.99 4.96 1.26
C LYS A 189 3.12 5.98 1.46
N CYS A 190 2.83 7.28 1.39
CA CYS A 190 3.77 8.37 1.64
C CYS A 190 3.59 8.91 3.06
N ILE A 191 4.72 9.26 3.71
CA ILE A 191 4.69 9.95 5.01
C ILE A 191 4.63 11.48 4.86
N ALA A 192 4.89 12.01 3.66
CA ALA A 192 4.76 13.43 3.40
C ALA A 192 3.29 13.78 3.17
N ASP A 193 2.80 14.74 3.92
CA ASP A 193 1.48 15.33 3.72
C ASP A 193 1.49 16.35 2.58
N THR A 194 0.33 16.78 2.14
CA THR A 194 0.14 17.78 1.06
C THR A 194 1.01 19.02 1.26
N SER A 195 1.11 19.53 2.49
CA SER A 195 1.89 20.72 2.81
C SER A 195 3.39 20.53 2.54
N LEU A 196 3.96 19.38 2.88
CA LEU A 196 5.36 19.09 2.61
C LEU A 196 5.62 18.83 1.12
N LEU A 197 4.70 18.14 0.44
CA LEU A 197 4.81 17.92 -1.01
C LEU A 197 4.75 19.21 -1.80
N ALA A 198 3.86 20.13 -1.41
CA ALA A 198 3.78 21.47 -2.01
C ALA A 198 5.07 22.27 -1.77
N GLU A 199 5.61 22.23 -0.56
CA GLU A 199 6.88 22.92 -0.23
C GLU A 199 8.04 22.39 -1.09
N ILE A 200 8.14 21.06 -1.30
CA ILE A 200 9.19 20.48 -2.16
C ILE A 200 9.11 21.01 -3.58
N LEU A 201 7.89 21.16 -4.14
CA LEU A 201 7.69 21.70 -5.47
C LEU A 201 8.03 23.19 -5.54
N LEU A 202 7.57 24.02 -4.60
CA LEU A 202 7.85 25.42 -4.53
C LEU A 202 9.37 25.68 -4.40
N GLN A 203 10.02 25.00 -3.49
CA GLN A 203 11.47 25.08 -3.33
C GLN A 203 12.21 24.73 -4.63
N LYS A 204 11.74 23.73 -5.38
CA LYS A 204 12.38 23.28 -6.62
C LYS A 204 12.20 24.27 -7.76
N TYR A 205 10.99 24.78 -7.97
CA TYR A 205 10.64 25.53 -9.17
C TYR A 205 10.56 27.04 -8.96
N GLU A 206 10.10 27.50 -7.81
CA GLU A 206 10.00 28.93 -7.51
C GLU A 206 11.30 29.47 -6.92
N TYR A 207 11.88 28.74 -5.96
CA TYR A 207 13.10 29.18 -5.29
C TYR A 207 14.39 28.56 -5.85
N HIS A 208 14.27 27.70 -6.86
CA HIS A 208 15.38 27.05 -7.57
C HIS A 208 16.34 26.27 -6.63
N VAL A 209 15.84 25.75 -5.51
CA VAL A 209 16.62 25.01 -4.54
C VAL A 209 16.76 23.54 -4.99
N PRO A 210 17.96 23.04 -5.30
CA PRO A 210 18.15 21.66 -5.70
C PRO A 210 17.88 20.70 -4.53
N PHE A 211 17.52 19.45 -4.83
CA PHE A 211 17.08 18.46 -3.84
C PHE A 211 18.10 18.25 -2.71
N TYR A 212 19.39 18.17 -3.02
CA TYR A 212 20.40 17.99 -1.97
C TYR A 212 20.42 19.12 -0.93
N ARG A 213 20.13 20.38 -1.33
CA ARG A 213 20.00 21.51 -0.40
C ARG A 213 18.70 21.46 0.38
N GLN A 214 17.57 21.09 -0.26
CA GLN A 214 16.31 20.88 0.45
C GLN A 214 16.46 19.80 1.52
N ILE A 215 17.15 18.67 1.20
CA ILE A 215 17.44 17.62 2.17
C ILE A 215 18.25 18.13 3.36
N GLN A 216 19.26 18.98 3.11
CA GLN A 216 20.01 19.60 4.19
C GLN A 216 19.11 20.46 5.08
N GLN A 217 18.23 21.29 4.50
CA GLN A 217 17.26 22.09 5.25
C GLN A 217 16.34 21.21 6.10
N TYR A 218 15.76 20.16 5.51
CA TYR A 218 14.87 19.25 6.23
C TYR A 218 15.59 18.47 7.34
N ARG A 219 16.87 18.14 7.15
CA ARG A 219 17.69 17.53 8.21
C ARG A 219 17.91 18.49 9.38
N HIS A 220 18.15 19.75 9.13
CA HIS A 220 18.25 20.77 10.18
C HIS A 220 16.93 20.96 10.93
N LEU A 221 15.79 20.77 10.25
CA LEU A 221 14.46 20.79 10.86
C LEU A 221 14.08 19.48 11.57
N GLY A 222 15.00 18.49 11.68
CA GLY A 222 14.80 17.25 12.42
C GLY A 222 14.53 16.01 11.58
N MET A 223 14.42 16.12 10.24
CA MET A 223 14.15 14.97 9.34
C MET A 223 15.46 14.30 8.88
N LYS A 224 16.17 13.67 9.79
CA LYS A 224 17.56 13.20 9.59
C LYS A 224 17.72 12.05 8.56
N GLY A 225 16.73 11.19 8.41
CA GLY A 225 16.82 10.00 7.56
C GLY A 225 16.41 10.21 6.11
N LEU A 226 16.07 11.44 5.67
CA LEU A 226 15.63 11.74 4.32
C LEU A 226 16.78 11.55 3.32
N THR A 227 16.54 10.74 2.30
CA THR A 227 17.47 10.49 1.19
C THR A 227 17.00 11.19 -0.08
N GLU A 228 17.92 11.42 -1.02
CA GLU A 228 17.60 12.02 -2.32
C GLU A 228 16.63 11.16 -3.13
N SER A 229 16.82 9.84 -3.11
CA SER A 229 15.91 8.90 -3.78
C SER A 229 14.50 8.94 -3.20
N THR A 230 14.35 9.12 -1.88
CA THR A 230 13.03 9.24 -1.24
C THR A 230 12.33 10.53 -1.67
N LEU A 231 13.07 11.64 -1.64
CA LEU A 231 12.55 12.95 -2.06
C LEU A 231 12.15 12.96 -3.53
N ASP A 232 13.01 12.42 -4.41
CA ASP A 232 12.75 12.26 -5.85
C ASP A 232 11.51 11.39 -6.11
N GLY A 233 11.36 10.30 -5.36
CA GLY A 233 10.18 9.45 -5.44
C GLY A 233 8.87 10.17 -5.03
N TRP A 234 8.90 11.00 -4.01
CA TRP A 234 7.75 11.84 -3.63
C TRP A 234 7.45 12.89 -4.69
N PHE A 235 8.48 13.57 -5.17
CA PHE A 235 8.39 14.56 -6.23
C PHE A 235 7.75 13.99 -7.49
N LYS A 236 8.24 12.86 -8.02
CA LYS A 236 7.71 12.22 -9.23
C LYS A 236 6.24 11.88 -9.10
N LYS A 237 5.82 11.30 -7.98
CA LYS A 237 4.42 10.96 -7.73
C LYS A 237 3.53 12.20 -7.62
N THR A 238 4.04 13.28 -7.03
CA THR A 238 3.31 14.54 -6.92
C THR A 238 3.15 15.19 -8.30
N VAL A 239 4.19 15.18 -9.13
CA VAL A 239 4.11 15.66 -10.50
C VAL A 239 3.10 14.85 -11.32
N GLU A 240 3.10 13.53 -11.19
CA GLU A 240 2.12 12.67 -11.87
C GLU A 240 0.68 12.97 -11.43
N LEU A 241 0.48 13.25 -10.14
CA LEU A 241 -0.83 13.69 -9.62
C LEU A 241 -1.30 15.01 -10.23
N LEU A 242 -0.37 15.92 -10.56
CA LEU A 242 -0.67 17.23 -11.16
C LEU A 242 -0.83 17.19 -12.69
N LYS A 243 -0.50 16.09 -13.33
CA LYS A 243 -0.58 15.96 -14.79
C LYS A 243 -1.94 16.27 -15.39
N PRO A 244 -3.09 15.82 -14.82
CA PRO A 244 -4.40 16.22 -15.35
C PRO A 244 -4.63 17.74 -15.34
N LEU A 245 -4.14 18.43 -14.31
CA LEU A 245 -4.24 19.89 -14.22
C LEU A 245 -3.38 20.56 -15.30
N TYR A 246 -2.20 20.01 -15.58
CA TYR A 246 -1.34 20.51 -16.68
C TYR A 246 -1.98 20.30 -18.05
N GLU A 247 -2.63 19.16 -18.28
CA GLU A 247 -3.38 18.92 -19.53
C GLU A 247 -4.54 19.89 -19.71
N GLU A 248 -5.24 20.24 -18.63
CA GLU A 248 -6.30 21.23 -18.66
C GLU A 248 -5.75 22.63 -18.91
N LEU A 249 -4.63 22.99 -18.30
CA LEU A 249 -3.94 24.26 -18.55
C LEU A 249 -3.53 24.39 -20.03
N LYS A 250 -3.07 23.32 -20.66
CA LYS A 250 -2.77 23.33 -22.10
C LYS A 250 -4.03 23.59 -22.91
N ARG A 251 -5.16 22.94 -22.61
CA ARG A 251 -6.42 23.19 -23.29
C ARG A 251 -6.85 24.63 -23.15
N GLU A 252 -6.74 25.18 -21.95
CA GLU A 252 -7.11 26.56 -21.66
C GLU A 252 -6.24 27.53 -22.47
N VAL A 253 -4.91 27.36 -22.51
CA VAL A 253 -4.00 28.21 -23.28
C VAL A 253 -4.35 28.21 -24.77
N PHE A 254 -4.66 27.05 -25.33
CA PHE A 254 -5.01 26.93 -26.76
C PHE A 254 -6.49 27.19 -27.08
N SER A 255 -7.32 27.52 -26.09
CA SER A 255 -8.71 27.95 -26.32
C SER A 255 -8.84 29.41 -26.76
N TYR A 256 -7.79 30.19 -26.53
CA TYR A 256 -7.79 31.62 -26.87
C TYR A 256 -7.28 31.89 -28.32
N ASP A 257 -7.78 32.92 -28.93
CA ASP A 257 -7.48 33.25 -30.34
C ASP A 257 -6.07 33.77 -30.58
N TYR A 258 -5.31 34.08 -29.55
CA TYR A 258 -3.96 34.63 -29.67
C TYR A 258 -3.01 34.05 -28.64
N VAL A 259 -2.00 33.35 -29.13
CA VAL A 259 -0.94 32.79 -28.32
C VAL A 259 0.44 33.15 -28.85
N GLN A 260 1.41 33.20 -27.96
CA GLN A 260 2.82 33.39 -28.30
C GLN A 260 3.59 32.12 -27.99
N ALA A 261 4.49 31.73 -28.89
CA ALA A 261 5.39 30.61 -28.68
C ALA A 261 6.85 31.02 -28.88
N ASP A 262 7.72 30.45 -28.07
CA ASP A 262 9.16 30.63 -28.12
C ASP A 262 9.84 29.39 -27.59
N GLU A 263 11.07 29.11 -28.00
CA GLU A 263 11.85 28.01 -27.48
C GLU A 263 13.13 28.48 -26.79
N THR A 264 13.46 27.86 -25.68
CA THR A 264 14.70 28.09 -24.94
C THR A 264 15.55 26.83 -24.85
N THR A 265 16.85 27.01 -24.77
CA THR A 265 17.77 25.88 -24.69
C THR A 265 17.95 25.40 -23.25
N VAL A 266 17.92 24.09 -23.07
CA VAL A 266 18.18 23.43 -21.78
C VAL A 266 19.31 22.42 -21.94
N PRO A 267 20.37 22.49 -21.14
CA PRO A 267 21.41 21.46 -21.14
C PRO A 267 20.91 20.20 -20.43
N VAL A 268 20.83 19.08 -21.14
CA VAL A 268 20.41 17.78 -20.62
C VAL A 268 21.61 16.82 -20.60
N ILE A 269 21.86 16.21 -19.43
CA ILE A 269 22.98 15.29 -19.26
C ILE A 269 22.70 13.98 -20.00
N ASN A 270 23.47 13.71 -21.04
CA ASN A 270 23.48 12.43 -21.71
C ASN A 270 24.53 11.53 -21.07
N ARG A 271 24.08 10.53 -20.31
CA ARG A 271 24.97 9.62 -19.58
C ARG A 271 25.77 8.69 -20.50
N GLU A 272 25.22 8.33 -21.65
CA GLU A 272 25.90 7.46 -22.63
C GLU A 272 27.06 8.18 -23.32
N LYS A 273 26.85 9.46 -23.64
CA LYS A 273 27.85 10.29 -24.30
C LYS A 273 28.76 11.05 -23.31
N HIS A 274 28.55 10.90 -22.01
CA HIS A 274 29.28 11.63 -20.96
C HIS A 274 29.38 13.14 -21.19
N ARG A 275 28.35 13.74 -21.77
CA ARG A 275 28.26 15.18 -22.05
C ARG A 275 26.85 15.71 -21.84
N ALA A 276 26.70 17.03 -21.80
CA ALA A 276 25.40 17.68 -21.90
C ALA A 276 25.04 17.90 -23.37
N ASP A 277 23.91 17.37 -23.80
CA ASP A 277 23.34 17.70 -25.10
C ASP A 277 22.47 18.97 -24.96
N LYS A 278 22.44 19.77 -26.00
CA LYS A 278 21.63 20.98 -26.06
C LYS A 278 20.23 20.60 -26.53
N GLU A 279 19.28 20.66 -25.64
CA GLU A 279 17.88 20.35 -25.89
C GLU A 279 17.00 21.61 -25.76
N TYR A 280 15.73 21.55 -26.13
CA TYR A 280 14.86 22.68 -26.19
C TYR A 280 13.60 22.48 -25.33
N LEU A 281 13.20 23.55 -24.67
CA LEU A 281 11.96 23.66 -23.92
C LEU A 281 11.11 24.73 -24.59
N TRP A 282 9.91 24.36 -25.00
CA TRP A 282 8.95 25.25 -25.61
C TRP A 282 8.14 25.97 -24.56
N MET A 283 8.02 27.29 -24.70
CA MET A 283 7.11 28.11 -23.92
C MET A 283 5.98 28.55 -24.81
N VAL A 284 4.73 28.28 -24.38
CA VAL A 284 3.53 28.82 -25.08
C VAL A 284 2.71 29.56 -24.05
N ARG A 285 2.28 30.76 -24.39
CA ARG A 285 1.48 31.60 -23.49
C ARG A 285 0.29 32.27 -24.17
N SER A 286 -0.83 32.37 -23.47
CA SER A 286 -1.90 33.31 -23.75
C SER A 286 -1.57 34.62 -23.06
N VAL A 287 -1.44 35.70 -23.88
CA VAL A 287 -1.00 37.02 -23.39
C VAL A 287 -2.07 37.69 -22.57
N MET A 288 -3.32 37.64 -23.04
CA MET A 288 -4.45 38.31 -22.41
C MET A 288 -4.78 37.73 -21.05
N GLU A 289 -4.77 36.38 -20.94
CA GLU A 289 -5.13 35.66 -19.73
C GLU A 289 -3.93 35.40 -18.79
N LYS A 290 -2.72 35.78 -19.23
CA LYS A 290 -1.48 35.61 -18.48
C LYS A 290 -1.20 34.13 -18.08
N LEU A 291 -1.66 33.21 -18.94
CA LEU A 291 -1.39 31.78 -18.76
C LEU A 291 -0.16 31.39 -19.57
N VAL A 292 0.67 30.52 -19.00
CA VAL A 292 1.88 30.02 -19.66
C VAL A 292 2.02 28.53 -19.42
N ILE A 293 2.44 27.80 -20.46
CA ILE A 293 2.85 26.41 -20.39
C ILE A 293 4.29 26.27 -20.86
N PHE A 294 4.97 25.28 -20.28
CA PHE A 294 6.28 24.83 -20.75
C PHE A 294 6.14 23.40 -21.22
N HIS A 295 6.58 23.14 -22.46
CA HIS A 295 6.47 21.83 -23.06
C HIS A 295 7.86 21.33 -23.48
N TYR A 296 8.15 20.09 -23.15
CA TYR A 296 9.39 19.40 -23.52
C TYR A 296 9.02 18.18 -24.36
N ASP A 297 9.54 18.12 -25.59
CA ASP A 297 9.30 17.03 -26.53
C ASP A 297 10.64 16.44 -26.96
N GLU A 298 11.18 15.55 -26.12
CA GLU A 298 12.47 14.86 -26.34
C GLU A 298 13.62 15.80 -26.78
N GLY A 299 13.55 17.06 -26.37
CA GLY A 299 14.55 18.07 -26.67
C GLY A 299 14.52 18.61 -28.12
N SER A 300 13.48 18.32 -28.87
CA SER A 300 13.35 18.74 -30.27
C SER A 300 13.14 20.25 -30.40
N ARG A 301 13.80 20.86 -31.40
CA ARG A 301 13.58 22.21 -31.88
C ARG A 301 12.70 22.25 -33.16
N ALA A 302 12.27 21.11 -33.65
CA ALA A 302 11.54 21.03 -34.91
C ALA A 302 10.17 21.76 -34.83
N GLY A 303 9.78 22.51 -35.85
CA GLY A 303 8.47 23.13 -35.93
C GLY A 303 7.30 22.16 -35.81
N ALA A 304 7.53 20.89 -36.13
CA ALA A 304 6.58 19.81 -35.88
C ALA A 304 6.10 19.71 -34.41
N VAL A 305 6.89 20.17 -33.42
CA VAL A 305 6.48 20.18 -32.01
C VAL A 305 5.32 21.15 -31.79
N ILE A 306 5.46 22.40 -32.25
CA ILE A 306 4.39 23.41 -32.11
C ILE A 306 3.20 23.08 -33.01
N GLU A 307 3.43 22.54 -34.21
CA GLU A 307 2.38 22.03 -35.09
C GLU A 307 1.58 20.89 -34.41
N SER A 308 2.26 19.94 -33.77
CA SER A 308 1.62 18.85 -33.00
C SER A 308 0.76 19.40 -31.89
N LEU A 309 1.26 20.37 -31.10
CA LEU A 309 0.53 21.00 -30.01
C LEU A 309 -0.72 21.73 -30.52
N THR A 310 -0.58 22.58 -31.55
CA THR A 310 -1.71 23.33 -32.12
C THR A 310 -2.79 22.39 -32.69
N ASN A 311 -2.38 21.33 -33.39
CA ASN A 311 -3.30 20.33 -33.92
C ASN A 311 -3.98 19.51 -32.80
N GLN A 312 -3.26 19.11 -31.77
CA GLN A 312 -3.81 18.35 -30.63
C GLN A 312 -4.95 19.10 -29.94
N TYR A 313 -4.82 20.43 -29.80
CA TYR A 313 -5.82 21.25 -29.12
C TYR A 313 -6.74 22.02 -30.11
N HIS A 314 -6.69 21.66 -31.40
CA HIS A 314 -7.52 22.26 -32.45
C HIS A 314 -7.44 23.79 -32.49
N PHE A 315 -6.27 24.36 -32.24
CA PHE A 315 -6.04 25.80 -32.24
C PHE A 315 -6.28 26.39 -33.62
N LYS A 316 -7.03 27.48 -33.67
CA LYS A 316 -7.40 28.20 -34.94
C LYS A 316 -7.06 29.68 -34.90
N GLY A 317 -6.40 30.13 -33.83
CA GLY A 317 -6.09 31.54 -33.62
C GLY A 317 -4.79 31.98 -34.29
N TYR A 318 -4.25 33.09 -33.81
CA TYR A 318 -2.98 33.66 -34.24
C TYR A 318 -1.86 33.17 -33.34
N LEU A 319 -0.85 32.54 -33.94
CA LEU A 319 0.39 32.15 -33.28
C LEU A 319 1.46 33.20 -33.61
N GLN A 320 1.93 33.91 -32.60
CA GLN A 320 3.08 34.79 -32.71
C GLN A 320 4.34 34.06 -32.25
N CYS A 321 5.35 34.04 -33.08
CA CYS A 321 6.67 33.49 -32.79
C CYS A 321 7.77 34.45 -33.28
N ASP A 322 9.03 34.17 -33.01
CA ASP A 322 10.16 34.84 -33.64
C ASP A 322 10.28 34.46 -35.12
N GLY A 323 11.19 35.10 -35.85
CA GLY A 323 11.40 34.84 -37.27
C GLY A 323 12.17 33.56 -37.61
N PHE A 324 12.18 32.56 -36.71
CA PHE A 324 12.85 31.27 -36.94
C PHE A 324 12.08 30.46 -38.00
N ALA A 325 12.81 29.96 -39.00
CA ALA A 325 12.22 29.25 -40.14
C ALA A 325 11.57 27.89 -39.79
N GLY A 326 11.57 27.49 -38.55
CA GLY A 326 10.94 26.27 -38.08
C GLY A 326 9.47 26.40 -37.69
N TYR A 327 8.87 27.61 -37.72
CA TYR A 327 7.47 27.87 -37.45
C TYR A 327 6.60 27.86 -38.69
#